data_6c67ad35a74f8125e58ab0a1068459db
#
_entry.id   6c67ad35a74f8125e58ab0a1068459db
#
_cell.length_a   1.000
_cell.length_b   1.000
_cell.length_c   1.000
_cell.angle_alpha   90.00
_cell.angle_beta   90.00
_cell.angle_gamma   90.00
#
_symmetry.space_group_name_H-M   'P 1'
#
loop_
_entity.id
_entity.type
_entity.pdbx_description
1 polymer ?
#
loop_
_entity_poly.entity_id
_entity_poly.type
_entity_poly.pdbx_seq_one_letter_code
_entity_poly.pdbx_strand_id
1 'polypeptide(L)'
;MQHTEQIDLNRIPQHVAIIMDGNGRWAKLRGHERSYGHQAGAETVHIIAEEAARLGIKYLTLYTFSTENWNRPSQEIAALMSILFESIKEETFMKNNIRFQVIGDMSKLPDYVIDRLNDCINHTAHNTGMCLVLALSYSSHWEITEAMRKIAQLVKQGALQPEEIDLSLIHI
;
A
#
# COMPACT_ATOMS: atom_id res chain seq x y z
N MET A 1 -4.84 -1.53 -24.35
CA MET A 1 -3.58 -1.06 -24.98
C MET A 1 -3.73 0.15 -25.92
N GLN A 2 -4.92 0.74 -26.09
CA GLN A 2 -5.14 1.83 -27.08
C GLN A 2 -4.78 3.26 -26.60
N HIS A 3 -4.38 3.46 -25.35
CA HIS A 3 -4.12 4.81 -24.80
C HIS A 3 -2.64 5.11 -24.50
N THR A 4 -1.74 4.14 -24.63
CA THR A 4 -0.31 4.33 -24.33
C THR A 4 0.39 5.22 -25.36
N GLU A 5 -0.12 5.30 -26.58
CA GLU A 5 0.43 6.17 -27.64
C GLU A 5 0.20 7.68 -27.38
N GLN A 6 -0.63 8.02 -26.38
CA GLN A 6 -0.96 9.41 -26.01
C GLN A 6 -0.22 9.90 -24.78
N ILE A 7 0.59 9.04 -24.14
CA ILE A 7 1.33 9.40 -22.92
C ILE A 7 2.69 10.00 -23.29
N ASP A 8 2.91 11.25 -22.87
CA ASP A 8 4.22 11.89 -22.99
C ASP A 8 5.16 11.35 -21.91
N LEU A 9 6.08 10.48 -22.31
CA LEU A 9 7.05 9.83 -21.41
C LEU A 9 8.00 10.81 -20.72
N ASN A 10 8.15 12.04 -21.25
CA ASN A 10 8.96 13.08 -20.61
C ASN A 10 8.22 13.79 -19.46
N ARG A 11 6.93 13.53 -19.30
CA ARG A 11 6.06 14.16 -18.30
C ARG A 11 5.40 13.16 -17.35
N ILE A 12 6.01 12.00 -17.16
CA ILE A 12 5.52 10.98 -16.22
C ILE A 12 5.68 11.51 -14.78
N PRO A 13 4.63 11.41 -13.93
CA PRO A 13 4.73 11.78 -12.53
C PRO A 13 5.71 10.85 -11.80
N GLN A 14 6.46 11.39 -10.84
CA GLN A 14 7.37 10.61 -10.01
C GLN A 14 6.61 9.64 -9.08
N HIS A 15 5.46 10.06 -8.57
CA HIS A 15 4.65 9.31 -7.62
C HIS A 15 3.17 9.35 -8.04
N VAL A 16 2.55 8.18 -8.05
CA VAL A 16 1.12 8.00 -8.23
C VAL A 16 0.55 7.30 -7.01
N ALA A 17 -0.53 7.84 -6.44
CA ALA A 17 -1.25 7.21 -5.34
C ALA A 17 -2.70 6.92 -5.76
N ILE A 18 -3.17 5.70 -5.48
CA ILE A 18 -4.49 5.21 -5.93
C ILE A 18 -5.30 4.76 -4.72
N ILE A 19 -6.49 5.35 -4.57
CA ILE A 19 -7.50 4.87 -3.62
C ILE A 19 -8.31 3.78 -4.31
N MET A 20 -8.23 2.55 -3.77
CA MET A 20 -8.90 1.38 -4.31
C MET A 20 -10.32 1.28 -3.77
N ASP A 21 -11.24 2.08 -4.32
CA ASP A 21 -12.65 2.09 -3.90
C ASP A 21 -13.59 1.57 -5.00
N GLY A 22 -14.77 1.14 -4.58
CA GLY A 22 -15.85 0.76 -5.46
C GLY A 22 -15.91 -0.73 -5.82
N ASN A 23 -14.93 -1.55 -5.50
CA ASN A 23 -14.87 -2.99 -5.84
C ASN A 23 -16.13 -3.76 -5.39
N GLY A 24 -16.59 -3.54 -4.15
CA GLY A 24 -17.81 -4.18 -3.66
C GLY A 24 -19.09 -3.70 -4.35
N ARG A 25 -19.17 -2.42 -4.74
CA ARG A 25 -20.29 -1.86 -5.52
C ARG A 25 -20.31 -2.43 -6.94
N TRP A 26 -19.13 -2.50 -7.55
CA TRP A 26 -18.93 -3.08 -8.88
C TRP A 26 -19.38 -4.54 -8.95
N ALA A 27 -19.07 -5.36 -7.93
CA ALA A 27 -19.51 -6.75 -7.83
C ALA A 27 -21.03 -6.87 -7.68
N LYS A 28 -21.64 -6.09 -6.77
CA LYS A 28 -23.08 -6.07 -6.55
C LYS A 28 -23.88 -5.71 -7.81
N LEU A 29 -23.42 -4.74 -8.61
CA LEU A 29 -24.05 -4.37 -9.88
C LEU A 29 -24.03 -5.52 -10.92
N ARG A 30 -23.19 -6.54 -10.70
CA ARG A 30 -23.06 -7.75 -11.53
C ARG A 30 -23.67 -9.00 -10.89
N GLY A 31 -24.39 -8.83 -9.77
CA GLY A 31 -25.04 -9.93 -9.06
C GLY A 31 -24.06 -10.81 -8.26
N HIS A 32 -22.85 -10.32 -7.98
CA HIS A 32 -21.82 -11.03 -7.22
C HIS A 32 -21.66 -10.50 -5.80
N GLU A 33 -21.10 -11.33 -4.92
CA GLU A 33 -20.70 -10.95 -3.58
C GLU A 33 -19.54 -9.93 -3.60
N ARG A 34 -19.40 -9.15 -2.50
CA ARG A 34 -18.36 -8.11 -2.38
C ARG A 34 -16.94 -8.66 -2.55
N SER A 35 -16.70 -9.88 -2.04
CA SER A 35 -15.41 -10.59 -2.14
C SER A 35 -14.96 -10.79 -3.59
N TYR A 36 -15.87 -11.11 -4.49
CA TYR A 36 -15.60 -11.23 -5.92
C TYR A 36 -15.00 -9.93 -6.50
N GLY A 37 -15.55 -8.77 -6.11
CA GLY A 37 -15.03 -7.47 -6.53
C GLY A 37 -13.64 -7.17 -5.98
N HIS A 38 -13.35 -7.57 -4.75
CA HIS A 38 -12.03 -7.41 -4.15
C HIS A 38 -10.99 -8.29 -4.84
N GLN A 39 -11.35 -9.51 -5.21
CA GLN A 39 -10.47 -10.41 -5.97
C GLN A 39 -10.14 -9.85 -7.36
N ALA A 40 -11.15 -9.37 -8.10
CA ALA A 40 -10.94 -8.70 -9.38
C ALA A 40 -10.07 -7.43 -9.24
N GLY A 41 -10.23 -6.68 -8.13
CA GLY A 41 -9.37 -5.55 -7.79
C GLY A 41 -7.92 -5.96 -7.56
N ALA A 42 -7.67 -7.06 -6.87
CA ALA A 42 -6.33 -7.58 -6.63
C ALA A 42 -5.62 -8.00 -7.92
N GLU A 43 -6.33 -8.61 -8.87
CA GLU A 43 -5.79 -8.90 -10.21
C GLU A 43 -5.42 -7.62 -10.97
N THR A 44 -6.27 -6.59 -10.87
CA THR A 44 -6.02 -5.29 -11.50
C THR A 44 -4.76 -4.62 -10.94
N VAL A 45 -4.44 -4.80 -9.65
CA VAL A 45 -3.22 -4.28 -9.01
C VAL A 45 -1.96 -4.74 -9.75
N HIS A 46 -1.88 -6.01 -10.14
CA HIS A 46 -0.70 -6.52 -10.86
C HIS A 46 -0.52 -5.84 -12.21
N ILE A 47 -1.62 -5.72 -12.97
CA ILE A 47 -1.61 -5.05 -14.29
C ILE A 47 -1.14 -3.59 -14.14
N ILE A 48 -1.67 -2.88 -13.15
CA ILE A 48 -1.33 -1.48 -12.90
C ILE A 48 0.12 -1.35 -12.40
N ALA A 49 0.58 -2.25 -11.52
CA ALA A 49 1.96 -2.22 -11.03
C ALA A 49 2.98 -2.48 -12.16
N GLU A 50 2.74 -3.47 -13.02
CA GLU A 50 3.59 -3.75 -14.18
C GLU A 50 3.63 -2.55 -15.15
N GLU A 51 2.47 -1.97 -15.44
CA GLU A 51 2.37 -0.85 -16.36
C GLU A 51 3.01 0.42 -15.78
N ALA A 52 2.81 0.71 -14.49
CA ALA A 52 3.45 1.82 -13.80
C ALA A 52 5.00 1.68 -13.82
N ALA A 53 5.51 0.48 -13.56
CA ALA A 53 6.94 0.18 -13.63
C ALA A 53 7.48 0.38 -15.06
N ARG A 54 6.74 -0.11 -16.08
CA ARG A 54 7.09 0.05 -17.49
C ARG A 54 7.13 1.52 -17.93
N LEU A 55 6.22 2.34 -17.41
CA LEU A 55 6.16 3.78 -17.69
C LEU A 55 7.26 4.58 -16.96
N GLY A 56 7.99 3.98 -16.04
CA GLY A 56 9.08 4.64 -15.30
C GLY A 56 8.61 5.45 -14.09
N ILE A 57 7.40 5.19 -13.56
CA ILE A 57 6.94 5.75 -12.29
C ILE A 57 7.88 5.27 -11.18
N LYS A 58 8.29 6.17 -10.29
CA LYS A 58 9.22 5.85 -9.20
C LYS A 58 8.53 5.27 -7.98
N TYR A 59 7.34 5.78 -7.65
CA TYR A 59 6.55 5.33 -6.51
C TYR A 59 5.10 5.12 -6.90
N LEU A 60 4.55 3.95 -6.59
CA LEU A 60 3.12 3.66 -6.71
C LEU A 60 2.59 3.32 -5.32
N THR A 61 1.73 4.16 -4.76
CA THR A 61 1.07 3.89 -3.48
C THR A 61 -0.37 3.43 -3.70
N LEU A 62 -0.73 2.30 -3.09
CA LEU A 62 -2.08 1.74 -3.16
C LEU A 62 -2.71 1.75 -1.76
N TYR A 63 -3.81 2.49 -1.60
CA TYR A 63 -4.61 2.48 -0.38
C TYR A 63 -5.52 1.25 -0.39
N THR A 64 -5.11 0.18 0.29
CA THR A 64 -5.75 -1.14 0.21
C THR A 64 -6.65 -1.43 1.39
N PHE A 65 -6.24 -1.06 2.62
CA PHE A 65 -6.99 -1.31 3.84
C PHE A 65 -6.78 -0.18 4.85
N SER A 66 -7.86 0.54 5.19
CA SER A 66 -7.79 1.66 6.14
C SER A 66 -8.02 1.19 7.59
N THR A 67 -7.63 2.05 8.55
CA THR A 67 -7.92 1.81 9.99
C THR A 67 -9.42 1.65 10.27
N GLU A 68 -10.28 2.34 9.52
CA GLU A 68 -11.74 2.26 9.65
C GLU A 68 -12.29 0.92 9.15
N ASN A 69 -11.59 0.21 8.29
CA ASN A 69 -12.02 -1.09 7.76
C ASN A 69 -12.03 -2.18 8.83
N TRP A 70 -11.35 -2.01 9.97
CA TRP A 70 -11.44 -2.91 11.11
C TRP A 70 -12.83 -2.95 11.76
N ASN A 71 -13.71 -1.98 11.48
CA ASN A 71 -15.11 -1.98 11.90
C ASN A 71 -16.04 -2.85 11.04
N ARG A 72 -15.53 -3.50 9.99
CA ARG A 72 -16.29 -4.42 9.14
C ARG A 72 -16.55 -5.75 9.86
N PRO A 73 -17.54 -6.53 9.40
CA PRO A 73 -17.77 -7.89 9.92
C PRO A 73 -16.48 -8.72 9.82
N SER A 74 -16.22 -9.54 10.86
CA SER A 74 -14.99 -10.35 10.96
C SER A 74 -14.79 -11.30 9.76
N GLN A 75 -15.88 -11.83 9.22
CA GLN A 75 -15.83 -12.68 8.01
C GLN A 75 -15.35 -11.90 6.77
N GLU A 76 -15.77 -10.63 6.61
CA GLU A 76 -15.30 -9.79 5.51
C GLU A 76 -13.82 -9.45 5.68
N ILE A 77 -13.39 -9.15 6.91
CA ILE A 77 -11.97 -8.89 7.22
C ILE A 77 -11.12 -10.12 6.91
N ALA A 78 -11.54 -11.31 7.35
CA ALA A 78 -10.82 -12.55 7.08
C ALA A 78 -10.69 -12.83 5.58
N ALA A 79 -11.75 -12.63 4.80
CA ALA A 79 -11.70 -12.77 3.34
C ALA A 79 -10.75 -11.75 2.70
N LEU A 80 -10.72 -10.49 3.17
CA LEU A 80 -9.81 -9.47 2.67
C LEU A 80 -8.35 -9.81 2.99
N MET A 81 -8.05 -10.34 4.17
CA MET A 81 -6.70 -10.78 4.55
C MET A 81 -6.23 -11.98 3.70
N SER A 82 -7.12 -12.93 3.38
CA SER A 82 -6.82 -14.03 2.46
C SER A 82 -6.50 -13.52 1.05
N ILE A 83 -7.33 -12.62 0.51
CA ILE A 83 -7.11 -12.00 -0.80
C ILE A 83 -5.77 -11.24 -0.82
N LEU A 84 -5.48 -10.48 0.23
CA LEU A 84 -4.20 -9.77 0.37
C LEU A 84 -3.03 -10.75 0.32
N PHE A 85 -3.07 -11.81 1.14
CA PHE A 85 -2.04 -12.84 1.19
C PHE A 85 -1.78 -13.48 -0.18
N GLU A 86 -2.86 -13.86 -0.88
CA GLU A 86 -2.79 -14.49 -2.19
C GLU A 86 -2.34 -13.53 -3.31
N SER A 87 -2.59 -12.23 -3.13
CA SER A 87 -2.23 -11.20 -4.11
C SER A 87 -0.76 -10.78 -4.09
N ILE A 88 0.04 -11.21 -3.10
CA ILE A 88 1.46 -10.90 -3.03
C ILE A 88 2.22 -11.84 -3.97
N LYS A 89 2.37 -11.42 -5.23
CA LYS A 89 3.08 -12.18 -6.29
C LYS A 89 4.53 -11.67 -6.40
N GLU A 90 5.37 -12.15 -5.51
CA GLU A 90 6.78 -11.78 -5.42
C GLU A 90 7.54 -11.98 -6.74
N GLU A 91 7.28 -13.07 -7.46
CA GLU A 91 7.90 -13.35 -8.77
C GLU A 91 7.65 -12.20 -9.77
N THR A 92 6.44 -11.63 -9.77
CA THR A 92 6.08 -10.49 -10.62
C THR A 92 6.91 -9.26 -10.22
N PHE A 93 7.12 -9.02 -8.93
CA PHE A 93 7.89 -7.87 -8.45
C PHE A 93 9.37 -8.03 -8.78
N MET A 94 9.93 -9.21 -8.60
CA MET A 94 11.32 -9.52 -8.98
C MET A 94 11.54 -9.36 -10.48
N LYS A 95 10.65 -9.93 -11.31
CA LYS A 95 10.74 -9.85 -12.78
C LYS A 95 10.72 -8.41 -13.30
N ASN A 96 9.94 -7.54 -12.66
CA ASN A 96 9.77 -6.14 -13.09
C ASN A 96 10.66 -5.17 -12.31
N ASN A 97 11.62 -5.65 -11.52
CA ASN A 97 12.52 -4.85 -10.70
C ASN A 97 11.75 -3.89 -9.76
N ILE A 98 10.62 -4.36 -9.19
CA ILE A 98 9.78 -3.60 -8.27
C ILE A 98 10.21 -3.87 -6.84
N ARG A 99 10.54 -2.83 -6.07
CA ARG A 99 10.75 -2.89 -4.64
C ARG A 99 9.40 -2.77 -3.93
N PHE A 100 9.08 -3.74 -3.09
CA PHE A 100 7.83 -3.76 -2.33
C PHE A 100 8.01 -3.15 -0.94
N GLN A 101 7.06 -2.34 -0.49
CA GLN A 101 7.05 -1.70 0.82
C GLN A 101 5.62 -1.65 1.39
N VAL A 102 5.51 -1.56 2.71
CA VAL A 102 4.24 -1.41 3.43
C VAL A 102 4.31 -0.23 4.37
N ILE A 103 3.24 0.55 4.45
CA ILE A 103 3.04 1.61 5.45
C ILE A 103 1.74 1.37 6.21
N GLY A 104 1.68 1.80 7.47
CA GLY A 104 0.54 1.69 8.36
C GLY A 104 0.79 0.81 9.58
N ASP A 105 -0.25 0.54 10.35
CA ASP A 105 -0.19 -0.25 11.58
C ASP A 105 -0.30 -1.76 11.30
N MET A 106 0.81 -2.42 11.09
CA MET A 106 0.85 -3.87 10.85
C MET A 106 0.54 -4.70 12.11
N SER A 107 0.58 -4.11 13.32
CA SER A 107 0.42 -4.87 14.57
C SER A 107 -0.96 -5.54 14.72
N LYS A 108 -1.94 -5.10 13.94
CA LYS A 108 -3.30 -5.66 13.92
C LYS A 108 -3.52 -6.74 12.86
N LEU A 109 -2.56 -6.90 11.96
CA LEU A 109 -2.65 -7.93 10.91
C LEU A 109 -2.39 -9.32 11.49
N PRO A 110 -2.99 -10.38 10.94
CA PRO A 110 -2.64 -11.75 11.30
C PRO A 110 -1.16 -12.06 11.04
N ASP A 111 -0.53 -12.85 11.90
CA ASP A 111 0.91 -13.18 11.83
C ASP A 111 1.30 -13.73 10.45
N TYR A 112 0.51 -14.64 9.87
CA TYR A 112 0.78 -15.23 8.56
C TYR A 112 0.80 -14.18 7.41
N VAL A 113 0.05 -13.07 7.58
CA VAL A 113 0.09 -11.95 6.63
C VAL A 113 1.36 -11.13 6.85
N ILE A 114 1.70 -10.85 8.11
CA ILE A 114 2.91 -10.11 8.48
C ILE A 114 4.15 -10.82 7.95
N ASP A 115 4.25 -12.13 8.16
CA ASP A 115 5.37 -12.94 7.68
C ASP A 115 5.50 -12.87 6.16
N ARG A 116 4.39 -13.05 5.42
CA ARG A 116 4.38 -12.95 3.96
C ARG A 116 4.78 -11.57 3.43
N LEU A 117 4.33 -10.50 4.11
CA LEU A 117 4.71 -9.13 3.77
C LEU A 117 6.22 -8.92 3.98
N ASN A 118 6.74 -9.36 5.13
CA ASN A 118 8.16 -9.24 5.47
C ASN A 118 9.05 -10.04 4.50
N ASP A 119 8.67 -11.26 4.14
CA ASP A 119 9.38 -12.06 3.15
C ASP A 119 9.46 -11.31 1.81
N CYS A 120 8.34 -10.78 1.33
CA CYS A 120 8.29 -10.04 0.08
C CYS A 120 9.13 -8.73 0.14
N ILE A 121 9.08 -7.99 1.26
CA ILE A 121 9.91 -6.80 1.48
C ILE A 121 11.39 -7.17 1.40
N ASN A 122 11.81 -8.22 2.11
CA ASN A 122 13.20 -8.65 2.18
C ASN A 122 13.72 -9.14 0.82
N HIS A 123 12.94 -9.96 0.11
CA HIS A 123 13.35 -10.49 -1.19
C HIS A 123 13.45 -9.41 -2.26
N THR A 124 12.59 -8.39 -2.20
CA THR A 124 12.59 -7.29 -3.18
C THR A 124 13.46 -6.09 -2.76
N ALA A 125 14.12 -6.14 -1.60
CA ALA A 125 14.86 -5.01 -1.01
C ALA A 125 15.95 -4.44 -1.94
N HIS A 126 16.57 -5.28 -2.75
CA HIS A 126 17.64 -4.89 -3.68
C HIS A 126 17.14 -4.43 -5.05
N ASN A 127 15.84 -4.48 -5.31
CA ASN A 127 15.27 -3.96 -6.54
C ASN A 127 15.38 -2.42 -6.58
N THR A 128 15.78 -1.91 -7.73
CA THR A 128 16.15 -0.49 -7.93
C THR A 128 15.17 0.27 -8.82
N GLY A 129 14.14 -0.41 -9.32
CA GLY A 129 13.10 0.17 -10.17
C GLY A 129 12.03 0.93 -9.37
N MET A 130 10.77 0.71 -9.75
CA MET A 130 9.64 1.33 -9.04
C MET A 130 9.50 0.79 -7.61
N CYS A 131 9.17 1.66 -6.66
CA CYS A 131 8.74 1.27 -5.33
C CYS A 131 7.21 1.16 -5.29
N LEU A 132 6.68 -0.06 -5.07
CA LEU A 132 5.26 -0.31 -4.80
C LEU A 132 5.03 -0.25 -3.30
N VAL A 133 4.18 0.68 -2.85
CA VAL A 133 3.86 0.88 -1.44
C VAL A 133 2.41 0.49 -1.19
N LEU A 134 2.16 -0.49 -0.32
CA LEU A 134 0.82 -0.80 0.17
C LEU A 134 0.54 -0.06 1.47
N ALA A 135 -0.53 0.74 1.51
CA ALA A 135 -1.03 1.33 2.74
C ALA A 135 -2.04 0.36 3.38
N LEU A 136 -1.61 -0.34 4.44
CA LEU A 136 -2.34 -1.37 5.17
C LEU A 136 -2.60 -0.94 6.60
N SER A 137 -3.85 -1.07 7.06
CA SER A 137 -4.26 -0.57 8.40
C SER A 137 -3.81 0.89 8.59
N TYR A 138 -3.93 1.68 7.52
CA TYR A 138 -3.42 3.03 7.43
C TYR A 138 -4.56 4.06 7.45
N SER A 139 -4.34 5.17 8.13
CA SER A 139 -5.02 6.44 7.91
C SER A 139 -4.10 7.60 8.26
N SER A 140 -4.30 8.76 7.61
CA SER A 140 -3.52 9.96 7.91
C SER A 140 -3.68 10.43 9.36
N HIS A 141 -4.87 10.26 9.96
CA HIS A 141 -5.10 10.57 11.37
C HIS A 141 -4.26 9.70 12.29
N TRP A 142 -4.16 8.39 12.00
CA TRP A 142 -3.30 7.47 12.74
C TRP A 142 -1.83 7.86 12.58
N GLU A 143 -1.36 8.09 11.36
CA GLU A 143 0.03 8.45 11.07
C GLU A 143 0.46 9.72 11.77
N ILE A 144 -0.32 10.81 11.68
CA ILE A 144 -0.04 12.07 12.37
C ILE A 144 0.01 11.86 13.88
N THR A 145 -0.94 11.10 14.44
CA THR A 145 -0.98 10.81 15.87
C THR A 145 0.25 10.03 16.34
N GLU A 146 0.70 9.03 15.57
CA GLU A 146 1.91 8.26 15.88
C GLU A 146 3.18 9.11 15.74
N ALA A 147 3.27 9.95 14.72
CA ALA A 147 4.37 10.90 14.59
C ALA A 147 4.45 11.83 15.81
N MET A 148 3.32 12.40 16.23
CA MET A 148 3.27 13.25 17.43
C MET A 148 3.70 12.51 18.70
N ARG A 149 3.30 11.23 18.88
CA ARG A 149 3.72 10.43 20.04
C ARG A 149 5.23 10.18 20.02
N LYS A 150 5.81 9.82 18.88
CA LYS A 150 7.25 9.61 18.72
C LYS A 150 8.03 10.90 19.02
N ILE A 151 7.62 12.03 18.45
CA ILE A 151 8.22 13.34 18.71
C ILE A 151 8.16 13.67 20.21
N ALA A 152 7.03 13.52 20.87
CA ALA A 152 6.86 13.77 22.28
C ALA A 152 7.79 12.88 23.15
N GLN A 153 7.99 11.62 22.76
CA GLN A 153 8.92 10.70 23.42
C GLN A 153 10.38 11.15 23.26
N LEU A 154 10.79 11.55 22.06
CA LEU A 154 12.14 12.06 21.78
C LEU A 154 12.44 13.34 22.60
N VAL A 155 11.47 14.26 22.68
CA VAL A 155 11.59 15.47 23.51
C VAL A 155 11.70 15.10 24.98
N LYS A 156 10.86 14.19 25.49
CA LYS A 156 10.93 13.72 26.89
C LYS A 156 12.25 13.07 27.24
N GLN A 157 12.88 12.40 26.29
CA GLN A 157 14.20 11.75 26.47
C GLN A 157 15.37 12.74 26.32
N GLY A 158 15.12 13.99 25.93
CA GLY A 158 16.15 15.00 25.65
C GLY A 158 16.91 14.76 24.34
N ALA A 159 16.41 13.85 23.50
CA ALA A 159 17.02 13.54 22.20
C ALA A 159 16.59 14.52 21.09
N LEU A 160 15.59 15.36 21.36
CA LEU A 160 15.06 16.38 20.45
C LEU A 160 14.63 17.59 21.26
N GLN A 161 14.98 18.81 20.82
CA GLN A 161 14.45 20.04 21.42
C GLN A 161 13.15 20.45 20.70
N PRO A 162 12.20 21.10 21.41
CA PRO A 162 10.94 21.55 20.76
C PRO A 162 11.16 22.46 19.56
N GLU A 163 12.22 23.25 19.56
CA GLU A 163 12.58 24.20 18.50
C GLU A 163 13.15 23.51 17.24
N GLU A 164 13.54 22.25 17.35
CA GLU A 164 14.05 21.41 16.24
C GLU A 164 12.93 20.67 15.51
N ILE A 165 11.68 20.79 15.99
CA ILE A 165 10.54 20.12 15.38
C ILE A 165 10.16 20.85 14.09
N ASP A 166 10.31 20.17 12.96
CA ASP A 166 9.93 20.67 11.64
C ASP A 166 9.15 19.62 10.80
N LEU A 167 8.83 19.96 9.55
CA LEU A 167 8.05 19.11 8.67
C LEU A 167 8.73 17.78 8.32
N SER A 168 10.05 17.68 8.43
CA SER A 168 10.79 16.45 8.13
C SER A 168 10.48 15.32 9.12
N LEU A 169 10.02 15.68 10.33
CA LEU A 169 9.70 14.73 11.41
C LEU A 169 8.30 14.12 11.28
N ILE A 170 7.45 14.57 10.35
CA ILE A 170 6.11 14.00 10.14
C ILE A 170 6.19 12.65 9.43
N HIS A 171 7.25 12.39 8.69
CA HIS A 171 7.46 11.18 7.88
C HIS A 171 8.43 10.18 8.54
N ILE A 172 8.28 9.98 9.82
CA ILE A 172 9.14 9.07 10.60
C ILE A 172 8.63 7.63 10.48
#